data_5ae0abc8f6102e8d65c122911f80216c
#
_entry.id   5ae0abc8f6102e8d65c122911f80216c
#
_cell.length_a   1.000
_cell.length_b   1.000
_cell.length_c   1.000
_cell.angle_alpha   90.00
_cell.angle_beta   90.00
_cell.angle_gamma   90.00
#
_symmetry.space_group_name_H-M   'P 1'
#
loop_
_entity.id
_entity.type
_entity.pdbx_description
1 polymer ?
#
loop_
_entity_poly.entity_id
_entity_poly.type
_entity_poly.pdbx_seq_one_letter_code
_entity_poly.pdbx_strand_id
1 'polypeptide(L)'
;MITENPVTTFLDDLASAKPAPGGGSAAALCGALGAALVSMVCNLTVGKKKYADVEGEIKGILEKSEELRHRFVQLIEDDIAAYTAVSEAFKMPRDTEEQK
;
A
#
# COMPACT_ATOMS: atom_id res chain seq x y z
N MET A 1 3.70 12.94 -1.58
CA MET A 1 2.77 11.80 -1.45
C MET A 1 3.07 11.06 -0.15
N ILE A 2 2.07 10.50 0.47
CA ILE A 2 2.25 9.86 1.78
C ILE A 2 3.23 8.69 1.74
N THR A 3 3.30 7.98 0.61
CA THR A 3 4.23 6.86 0.44
C THR A 3 5.70 7.31 0.39
N GLU A 4 5.94 8.60 0.24
CA GLU A 4 7.28 9.17 0.23
C GLU A 4 7.68 9.71 1.61
N ASN A 5 6.74 9.73 2.55
CA ASN A 5 6.99 10.20 3.90
C ASN A 5 7.67 9.09 4.74
N PRO A 6 8.38 9.48 5.82
CA PRO A 6 8.92 8.48 6.73
C PRO A 6 7.83 7.57 7.31
N VAL A 7 8.19 6.32 7.59
CA VAL A 7 7.28 5.35 8.20
C VAL A 7 6.71 5.87 9.52
N THR A 8 7.54 6.55 10.31
CA THR A 8 7.09 7.11 11.59
C THR A 8 5.97 8.13 11.39
N THR A 9 6.07 8.97 10.35
CA THR A 9 5.03 9.94 10.04
C THR A 9 3.71 9.24 9.71
N PHE A 10 3.77 8.19 8.89
CA PHE A 10 2.59 7.41 8.55
C PHE A 10 1.94 6.82 9.81
N LEU A 11 2.74 6.21 10.68
CA LEU A 11 2.24 5.59 11.90
C LEU A 11 1.65 6.61 12.86
N ASP A 12 2.31 7.76 13.00
CA ASP A 12 1.81 8.83 13.86
C ASP A 12 0.45 9.35 13.37
N ASP A 13 0.34 9.56 12.07
CA ASP A 13 -0.91 10.04 11.48
C ASP A 13 -2.02 8.99 11.58
N LEU A 14 -1.70 7.72 11.35
CA LEU A 14 -2.66 6.63 11.45
C LEU A 14 -3.20 6.51 12.88
N ALA A 15 -2.34 6.68 13.87
CA ALA A 15 -2.72 6.57 15.28
C ALA A 15 -3.46 7.80 15.78
N SER A 16 -3.48 8.89 15.05
CA SER A 16 -4.08 10.15 15.47
C SER A 16 -5.57 10.20 15.12
N ALA A 17 -6.18 11.36 15.36
CA ALA A 17 -7.57 11.60 15.00
C ALA A 17 -7.73 12.15 13.58
N LYS A 18 -6.65 12.19 12.79
CA LYS A 18 -6.73 12.66 11.41
C LYS A 18 -7.57 11.70 10.57
N PRO A 19 -8.31 12.20 9.60
CA PRO A 19 -9.16 11.36 8.76
C PRO A 19 -8.38 10.42 7.83
N ALA A 20 -7.12 10.74 7.52
CA ALA A 20 -6.26 9.92 6.68
C ALA A 20 -4.85 9.90 7.27
N PRO A 21 -4.08 8.81 7.11
CA PRO A 21 -4.50 7.55 6.46
C PRO A 21 -5.48 6.78 7.33
N GLY A 22 -6.31 5.96 6.70
CA GLY A 22 -7.29 5.13 7.37
C GLY A 22 -6.98 3.66 7.31
N GLY A 23 -7.97 2.84 7.69
CA GLY A 23 -7.82 1.39 7.72
C GLY A 23 -7.52 0.77 6.37
N GLY A 24 -8.08 1.34 5.27
CA GLY A 24 -7.79 0.86 3.91
C GLY A 24 -6.33 1.06 3.54
N SER A 25 -5.77 2.22 3.86
CA SER A 25 -4.35 2.49 3.61
C SER A 25 -3.46 1.61 4.45
N ALA A 26 -3.82 1.37 5.72
CA ALA A 26 -3.07 0.48 6.59
C ALA A 26 -3.08 -0.95 6.05
N ALA A 27 -4.23 -1.44 5.58
CA ALA A 27 -4.34 -2.77 4.99
C ALA A 27 -3.49 -2.89 3.72
N ALA A 28 -3.52 -1.87 2.87
CA ALA A 28 -2.72 -1.84 1.65
C ALA A 28 -1.22 -1.83 1.97
N LEU A 29 -0.81 -1.11 3.02
CA LEU A 29 0.58 -1.11 3.46
C LEU A 29 1.00 -2.50 3.95
N CYS A 30 0.13 -3.19 4.68
CA CYS A 30 0.39 -4.58 5.08
C CYS A 30 0.58 -5.48 3.87
N GLY A 31 -0.25 -5.30 2.82
CA GLY A 31 -0.09 -6.04 1.57
C GLY A 31 1.25 -5.75 0.91
N ALA A 32 1.65 -4.49 0.87
CA ALA A 32 2.94 -4.09 0.29
C ALA A 32 4.10 -4.70 1.07
N LEU A 33 4.02 -4.71 2.40
CA LEU A 33 5.05 -5.34 3.24
C LEU A 33 5.12 -6.84 3.00
N GLY A 34 3.96 -7.51 2.88
CA GLY A 34 3.92 -8.94 2.57
C GLY A 34 4.58 -9.24 1.24
N ALA A 35 4.25 -8.47 0.20
CA ALA A 35 4.86 -8.63 -1.11
C ALA A 35 6.37 -8.37 -1.06
N ALA A 36 6.80 -7.36 -0.32
CA ALA A 36 8.22 -7.06 -0.15
C ALA A 36 8.96 -8.22 0.51
N LEU A 37 8.35 -8.86 1.51
CA LEU A 37 8.94 -10.03 2.18
C LEU A 37 9.09 -11.21 1.22
N VAL A 38 8.09 -11.45 0.37
CA VAL A 38 8.19 -12.50 -0.66
C VAL A 38 9.34 -12.18 -1.61
N SER A 39 9.45 -10.92 -2.05
CA SER A 39 10.56 -10.49 -2.89
C SER A 39 11.91 -10.70 -2.21
N MET A 40 11.99 -10.43 -0.90
CA MET A 40 13.21 -10.66 -0.13
C MET A 40 13.65 -12.12 -0.18
N VAL A 41 12.70 -13.03 0.08
CA VAL A 41 13.00 -14.46 0.05
C VAL A 41 13.46 -14.89 -1.34
N CYS A 42 12.79 -14.41 -2.38
CA CYS A 42 13.16 -14.71 -3.76
C CYS A 42 14.57 -14.21 -4.08
N ASN A 43 14.89 -12.99 -3.69
CA ASN A 43 16.21 -12.40 -3.95
C ASN A 43 17.32 -13.12 -3.18
N LEU A 44 17.02 -13.64 -1.99
CA LEU A 44 17.98 -14.40 -1.21
C LEU A 44 18.20 -15.81 -1.78
N THR A 45 17.29 -16.29 -2.61
CA THR A 45 17.33 -17.63 -3.20
C THR A 45 17.95 -17.64 -4.59
N VAL A 46 17.68 -16.61 -5.39
CA VAL A 46 18.21 -16.50 -6.76
C VAL A 46 19.75 -16.49 -6.73
N GLY A 47 20.35 -17.23 -7.63
CA GLY A 47 21.80 -17.28 -7.76
C GLY A 47 22.48 -18.31 -6.88
N LYS A 48 21.76 -18.99 -5.98
CA LYS A 48 22.31 -20.04 -5.14
C LYS A 48 22.27 -21.36 -5.87
N LYS A 49 23.40 -22.06 -5.93
CA LYS A 49 23.53 -23.36 -6.61
C LYS A 49 22.53 -24.38 -6.12
N LYS A 50 22.22 -24.37 -4.83
CA LYS A 50 21.29 -25.30 -4.21
C LYS A 50 19.90 -25.24 -4.83
N TYR A 51 19.51 -24.06 -5.35
CA TYR A 51 18.16 -23.81 -5.88
C TYR A 51 18.16 -23.53 -7.39
N ALA A 52 19.24 -23.91 -8.08
CA ALA A 52 19.37 -23.64 -9.52
C ALA A 52 18.22 -24.24 -10.33
N ASP A 53 17.74 -25.43 -9.92
CA ASP A 53 16.68 -26.13 -10.65
C ASP A 53 15.35 -25.39 -10.65
N VAL A 54 15.10 -24.57 -9.63
CA VAL A 54 13.83 -23.86 -9.47
C VAL A 54 13.99 -22.34 -9.67
N GLU A 55 15.19 -21.91 -10.11
CA GLU A 55 15.47 -20.49 -10.23
C GLU A 55 14.49 -19.76 -11.16
N GLY A 56 14.10 -20.41 -12.26
CA GLY A 56 13.13 -19.84 -13.19
C GLY A 56 11.79 -19.58 -12.56
N GLU A 57 11.33 -20.53 -11.73
CA GLU A 57 10.07 -20.38 -10.99
C GLU A 57 10.17 -19.26 -9.97
N ILE A 58 11.30 -19.19 -9.27
CA ILE A 58 11.51 -18.16 -8.25
C ILE A 58 11.55 -16.77 -8.87
N LYS A 59 12.19 -16.64 -10.02
CA LYS A 59 12.20 -15.36 -10.75
C LYS A 59 10.79 -14.94 -11.16
N GLY A 60 9.95 -15.89 -11.57
CA GLY A 60 8.56 -15.62 -11.89
C GLY A 60 7.76 -15.15 -10.68
N ILE A 61 7.99 -15.76 -9.53
CA ILE A 61 7.35 -15.34 -8.27
C ILE A 61 7.82 -13.94 -7.89
N LEU A 62 9.11 -13.67 -8.03
CA LEU A 62 9.67 -12.35 -7.73
C LEU A 62 9.03 -11.28 -8.60
N GLU A 63 8.88 -11.54 -9.89
CA GLU A 63 8.24 -10.60 -10.80
C GLU A 63 6.81 -10.28 -10.36
N LYS A 64 6.05 -11.30 -9.98
CA LYS A 64 4.67 -11.11 -9.50
C LYS A 64 4.63 -10.38 -8.18
N SER A 65 5.52 -10.69 -7.24
CA SER A 65 5.53 -10.04 -5.93
C SER A 65 5.90 -8.56 -6.06
N GLU A 66 6.81 -8.22 -6.97
CA GLU A 66 7.17 -6.82 -7.21
C GLU A 66 6.02 -6.06 -7.86
N GLU A 67 5.29 -6.69 -8.79
CA GLU A 67 4.11 -6.09 -9.38
C GLU A 67 3.05 -5.83 -8.32
N LEU A 68 2.80 -6.80 -7.44
CA LEU A 68 1.85 -6.63 -6.34
C LEU A 68 2.28 -5.55 -5.37
N ARG A 69 3.57 -5.49 -5.05
CA ARG A 69 4.10 -4.47 -4.14
C ARG A 69 3.81 -3.08 -4.68
N HIS A 70 4.09 -2.85 -5.95
CA HIS A 70 3.82 -1.56 -6.59
C HIS A 70 2.34 -1.24 -6.64
N ARG A 71 1.49 -2.23 -6.88
CA ARG A 71 0.05 -2.03 -6.90
C ARG A 71 -0.50 -1.68 -5.51
N PHE A 72 0.02 -2.31 -4.46
CA PHE A 72 -0.39 -1.97 -3.10
C PHE A 72 0.02 -0.56 -2.72
N VAL A 73 1.21 -0.13 -3.13
CA VAL A 73 1.65 1.26 -2.91
C VAL A 73 0.71 2.23 -3.61
N GLN A 74 0.32 1.94 -4.84
CA GLN A 74 -0.63 2.78 -5.58
C GLN A 74 -2.00 2.80 -4.89
N LEU A 75 -2.44 1.65 -4.34
CA LEU A 75 -3.70 1.57 -3.62
C LEU A 75 -3.72 2.46 -2.37
N ILE A 76 -2.57 2.60 -1.68
CA ILE A 76 -2.47 3.50 -0.54
C ILE A 76 -2.80 4.93 -0.98
N GLU A 77 -2.19 5.39 -2.06
CA GLU A 77 -2.43 6.73 -2.58
C GLU A 77 -3.85 6.89 -3.07
N ASP A 78 -4.38 5.90 -3.78
CA ASP A 78 -5.74 5.95 -4.32
C ASP A 78 -6.78 5.98 -3.20
N ASP A 79 -6.57 5.20 -2.14
CA ASP A 79 -7.48 5.16 -1.00
C ASP A 79 -7.54 6.51 -0.30
N ILE A 80 -6.38 7.13 -0.09
CA ILE A 80 -6.29 8.43 0.55
C ILE A 80 -6.96 9.50 -0.32
N ALA A 81 -6.72 9.47 -1.62
CA ALA A 81 -7.34 10.41 -2.55
C ALA A 81 -8.86 10.27 -2.55
N ALA A 82 -9.37 9.03 -2.57
CA ALA A 82 -10.80 8.76 -2.54
C ALA A 82 -11.42 9.23 -1.23
N TYR A 83 -10.77 8.94 -0.11
CA TYR A 83 -11.24 9.36 1.20
C TYR A 83 -11.28 10.88 1.30
N THR A 84 -10.23 11.54 0.84
CA THR A 84 -10.16 13.00 0.87
C THR A 84 -11.29 13.63 0.03
N ALA A 85 -11.56 13.06 -1.15
CA ALA A 85 -12.66 13.54 -2.00
C ALA A 85 -14.00 13.41 -1.30
N VAL A 86 -14.25 12.29 -0.63
CA VAL A 86 -15.48 12.07 0.13
C VAL A 86 -15.57 13.06 1.29
N SER A 87 -14.48 13.25 2.03
CA SER A 87 -14.45 14.20 3.14
C SER A 87 -14.73 15.62 2.69
N GLU A 88 -14.17 16.01 1.57
CA GLU A 88 -14.43 17.35 0.99
C GLU A 88 -15.91 17.50 0.61
N ALA A 89 -16.50 16.45 0.04
CA ALA A 89 -17.91 16.47 -0.31
C ALA A 89 -18.79 16.65 0.94
N PHE A 90 -18.44 15.99 2.04
CA PHE A 90 -19.19 16.13 3.29
C PHE A 90 -19.02 17.51 3.95
N LYS A 91 -17.97 18.23 3.61
CA LYS A 91 -17.72 19.57 4.14
C LYS A 91 -18.42 20.66 3.34
N MET A 92 -19.00 20.33 2.20
CA MET A 92 -19.70 21.31 1.38
C MET A 92 -20.93 21.82 2.13
N PRO A 93 -21.31 23.10 1.93
CA PRO A 93 -22.51 23.66 2.55
C PRO A 93 -23.76 22.82 2.22
N ARG A 94 -24.55 22.54 3.23
CA ARG A 94 -25.77 21.75 3.09
C ARG A 94 -26.99 22.64 3.24
N ASP A 95 -27.22 23.46 2.25
CA ASP A 95 -28.30 24.45 2.27
C ASP A 95 -29.67 23.83 1.99
N THR A 96 -29.70 22.63 1.43
CA THR A 96 -30.93 21.94 1.08
C THR A 96 -30.94 20.52 1.65
N GLU A 97 -32.13 19.91 1.67
CA GLU A 97 -32.28 18.52 2.11
C GLU A 97 -31.44 17.56 1.27
N GLU A 98 -31.26 17.87 0.01
CA GLU A 98 -30.53 17.03 -0.93
C GLU A 98 -29.06 16.93 -0.60
N GLN A 99 -28.54 17.90 0.15
CA GLN A 99 -27.12 17.94 0.49
C GLN A 99 -26.81 17.24 1.82
N LYS A 100 -27.82 16.80 2.53
CA LYS A 100 -27.63 16.17 3.82
C LYS A 100 -27.40 14.65 3.69
#